data_6dd730f03686dbb3df2d057f2110bcd1
#
_entry.id   6dd730f03686dbb3df2d057f2110bcd1
#
_cell.length_a   1.000
_cell.length_b   1.000
_cell.length_c   1.000
_cell.angle_alpha   90.00
_cell.angle_beta   90.00
_cell.angle_gamma   90.00
#
_symmetry.space_group_name_H-M   'P 1'
#
loop_
_entity.id
_entity.type
_entity.pdbx_description
1 polymer ?
#
loop_
_entity_poly.entity_id
_entity_poly.type
_entity_poly.pdbx_seq_one_letter_code
_entity_poly.pdbx_strand_id
1 'polypeptide(L)'
;TAGGEQGIIPAEYKTNLLEVMHTLRQMKDNADSEWITKTSEVAVMIADSAMFQRICPVEGGDDSPEFSSFFGLALPLLKGGIAARPVQLDNVKRFAGYLDAYKTMILSYEFMKPQSPDINGVIANWVKNGGTLVYAGDGSDPFMNIREWWNTGLGTYSNPAEHLFESLGLTRTPEEGLHSVGSGRVLYIKTAPKLLAENAEKSDEFLAKITELIGAENSSELVLRRGSYYITAVMDETERSEKAVLKGTYVNLYDHTLPVIEDPELEVGSVGLWFDLSRIDKSENASIIALSGRAASIKVTQRALNFTVMSPTQMNAAARIWTKRPPKSVKVTVDKVTTDLPFEYEPDSETTYFVYPAGETDAKVSVSF
;
A
#
# COMPACT_ATOMS: atom_id res chain seq x y z
N THR A 1 16.76 13.52 -1.79
CA THR A 1 16.50 14.95 -1.49
C THR A 1 16.18 15.68 -2.78
N ALA A 2 14.93 16.13 -2.93
CA ALA A 2 14.43 16.80 -4.14
C ALA A 2 14.89 18.27 -4.28
N GLY A 3 16.11 18.58 -3.89
CA GLY A 3 16.66 19.93 -4.01
C GLY A 3 17.86 19.94 -4.95
N GLY A 4 17.82 20.75 -6.01
CA GLY A 4 19.01 21.09 -6.78
C GLY A 4 20.03 21.84 -5.93
N GLU A 5 21.16 22.25 -6.53
CA GLU A 5 22.34 22.82 -5.87
C GLU A 5 22.12 23.98 -4.88
N GLN A 6 20.93 24.51 -4.74
CA GLN A 6 20.57 25.55 -3.76
C GLN A 6 19.26 25.28 -3.01
N GLY A 7 18.83 24.01 -2.94
CA GLY A 7 17.56 23.66 -2.29
C GLY A 7 16.31 24.12 -3.06
N ILE A 8 16.45 24.45 -4.34
CA ILE A 8 15.35 24.84 -5.20
C ILE A 8 14.65 23.58 -5.71
N ILE A 9 13.36 23.47 -5.46
CA ILE A 9 12.53 22.38 -5.99
C ILE A 9 12.36 22.61 -7.51
N PRO A 10 12.71 21.61 -8.38
CA PRO A 10 12.48 21.72 -9.83
C PRO A 10 11.01 22.04 -10.16
N ALA A 11 10.81 22.77 -11.25
CA ALA A 11 9.44 23.22 -11.63
C ALA A 11 8.51 22.03 -11.91
N GLU A 12 9.02 21.01 -12.61
CA GLU A 12 8.29 19.80 -12.93
C GLU A 12 7.86 19.03 -11.66
N TYR A 13 8.72 18.98 -10.66
CA TYR A 13 8.40 18.35 -9.39
C TYR A 13 7.27 19.08 -8.65
N LYS A 14 7.23 20.43 -8.69
CA LYS A 14 6.14 21.21 -8.10
C LYS A 14 4.81 20.88 -8.79
N THR A 15 4.83 20.84 -10.12
CA THR A 15 3.65 20.54 -10.95
C THR A 15 3.10 19.15 -10.59
N ASN A 16 3.95 18.14 -10.63
CA ASN A 16 3.58 16.76 -10.34
C ASN A 16 3.12 16.57 -8.88
N LEU A 17 3.80 17.18 -7.90
CA LEU A 17 3.36 17.10 -6.51
C LEU A 17 1.93 17.60 -6.32
N LEU A 18 1.53 18.68 -6.99
CA LEU A 18 0.18 19.23 -6.90
C LEU A 18 -0.85 18.33 -7.60
N GLU A 19 -0.49 17.66 -8.68
CA GLU A 19 -1.31 16.65 -9.35
C GLU A 19 -1.58 15.46 -8.44
N VAL A 20 -0.52 14.94 -7.78
CA VAL A 20 -0.65 13.88 -6.78
C VAL A 20 -1.51 14.34 -5.60
N MET A 21 -1.32 15.55 -5.09
CA MET A 21 -2.14 16.10 -3.99
C MET A 21 -3.60 16.27 -4.41
N HIS A 22 -3.89 16.70 -5.63
CA HIS A 22 -5.25 16.76 -6.19
C HIS A 22 -5.87 15.36 -6.20
N THR A 23 -5.15 14.39 -6.74
CA THR A 23 -5.56 12.98 -6.84
C THR A 23 -5.87 12.38 -5.47
N LEU A 24 -4.98 12.55 -4.50
CA LEU A 24 -5.18 12.05 -3.12
C LEU A 24 -6.43 12.68 -2.46
N ARG A 25 -6.74 13.93 -2.79
CA ARG A 25 -7.95 14.58 -2.31
C ARG A 25 -9.22 13.97 -2.93
N GLN A 26 -9.21 13.67 -4.22
CA GLN A 26 -10.30 12.98 -4.89
C GLN A 26 -10.51 11.57 -4.31
N MET A 27 -9.43 10.85 -4.05
CA MET A 27 -9.48 9.52 -3.42
C MET A 27 -10.06 9.56 -1.99
N LYS A 28 -9.91 10.66 -1.26
CA LYS A 28 -10.46 10.80 0.10
C LYS A 28 -11.98 10.74 0.09
N ASP A 29 -12.59 11.34 -0.91
CA ASP A 29 -14.04 11.43 -1.06
C ASP A 29 -14.63 10.14 -1.67
N ASN A 30 -13.77 9.23 -2.17
CA ASN A 30 -14.17 7.96 -2.78
C ASN A 30 -13.82 6.78 -1.87
N ALA A 31 -14.83 6.22 -1.19
CA ALA A 31 -14.66 5.09 -0.28
C ALA A 31 -14.52 3.72 -0.98
N ASP A 32 -14.78 3.63 -2.30
CA ASP A 32 -14.68 2.39 -3.07
C ASP A 32 -13.20 2.01 -3.25
N SER A 33 -12.77 1.01 -2.50
CA SER A 33 -11.38 0.55 -2.44
C SER A 33 -11.31 -0.96 -2.50
N GLU A 34 -10.50 -1.51 -3.40
CA GLU A 34 -10.35 -2.94 -3.63
C GLU A 34 -8.90 -3.28 -4.00
N TRP A 35 -8.34 -4.28 -3.32
CA TRP A 35 -7.12 -4.93 -3.78
C TRP A 35 -7.49 -5.91 -4.92
N ILE A 36 -6.93 -5.69 -6.09
CA ILE A 36 -7.22 -6.52 -7.28
C ILE A 36 -6.74 -7.96 -7.06
N THR A 37 -5.63 -8.13 -6.37
CA THR A 37 -5.09 -9.44 -5.98
C THR A 37 -5.90 -10.16 -4.90
N LYS A 38 -6.97 -9.55 -4.36
CA LYS A 38 -7.90 -10.13 -3.34
C LYS A 38 -7.23 -10.61 -2.05
N THR A 39 -6.07 -10.08 -1.69
CA THR A 39 -5.26 -10.54 -0.56
C THR A 39 -5.25 -9.57 0.64
N SER A 40 -6.18 -8.62 0.70
CA SER A 40 -6.21 -7.53 1.70
C SER A 40 -6.49 -7.97 3.15
N GLU A 41 -6.85 -9.22 3.37
CA GLU A 41 -7.26 -9.76 4.68
C GLU A 41 -6.10 -10.48 5.41
N VAL A 42 -4.85 -10.25 4.97
CA VAL A 42 -3.64 -10.82 5.57
C VAL A 42 -2.98 -9.79 6.48
N ALA A 43 -2.83 -10.13 7.77
CA ALA A 43 -2.09 -9.35 8.76
C ALA A 43 -0.70 -9.94 8.99
N VAL A 44 0.33 -9.11 9.05
CA VAL A 44 1.64 -9.48 9.59
C VAL A 44 1.82 -8.73 10.91
N MET A 45 1.95 -9.49 11.99
CA MET A 45 1.99 -8.90 13.33
C MET A 45 3.36 -8.30 13.62
N ILE A 46 3.35 -7.13 14.26
CA ILE A 46 4.52 -6.47 14.83
C ILE A 46 4.21 -6.04 16.26
N ALA A 47 5.16 -6.17 17.17
CA ALA A 47 5.02 -5.76 18.57
C ALA A 47 5.97 -4.62 18.91
N ASP A 48 5.59 -3.77 19.87
CA ASP A 48 6.46 -2.72 20.40
C ASP A 48 7.77 -3.25 20.96
N SER A 49 7.75 -4.48 21.51
CA SER A 49 8.94 -5.15 22.01
C SER A 49 10.04 -5.37 20.97
N ALA A 50 9.70 -5.37 19.67
CA ALA A 50 10.68 -5.42 18.59
C ALA A 50 11.63 -4.21 18.60
N MET A 51 11.19 -3.06 19.08
CA MET A 51 12.03 -1.87 19.22
C MET A 51 13.14 -2.04 20.27
N PHE A 52 12.82 -2.68 21.39
CA PHE A 52 13.76 -2.87 22.50
C PHE A 52 14.78 -3.95 22.20
N GLN A 53 14.43 -4.93 21.42
CA GLN A 53 15.30 -6.07 21.07
C GLN A 53 16.24 -5.77 19.89
N ARG A 54 16.12 -4.60 19.28
CA ARG A 54 17.05 -4.10 18.26
C ARG A 54 18.40 -3.69 18.80
N ILE A 55 18.46 -3.20 20.03
CA ILE A 55 19.67 -2.75 20.67
C ILE A 55 20.28 -3.96 21.38
N CYS A 56 20.68 -4.97 20.63
CA CYS A 56 21.58 -5.98 21.15
C CYS A 56 23.00 -5.47 20.89
N PRO A 57 23.80 -5.15 21.91
CA PRO A 57 25.20 -4.88 21.71
C PRO A 57 25.86 -6.22 21.31
N VAL A 58 25.96 -6.46 20.02
CA VAL A 58 26.74 -7.56 19.49
C VAL A 58 28.19 -7.09 19.49
N GLU A 59 29.07 -7.75 20.22
CA GLU A 59 30.51 -7.45 20.17
C GLU A 59 30.99 -7.51 18.71
N GLY A 60 31.41 -6.35 18.18
CA GLY A 60 31.87 -6.19 16.80
C GLY A 60 30.76 -6.11 15.75
N GLY A 61 29.52 -5.89 16.15
CA GLY A 61 28.37 -5.87 15.25
C GLY A 61 28.10 -4.51 14.60
N ASP A 62 27.53 -4.59 13.44
CA ASP A 62 26.85 -3.52 12.76
C ASP A 62 25.71 -3.00 13.65
N ASP A 63 25.72 -1.69 13.96
CA ASP A 63 24.68 -1.01 14.75
C ASP A 63 23.33 -0.90 14.01
N SER A 64 23.19 -1.52 12.84
CA SER A 64 21.94 -1.49 12.09
C SER A 64 20.84 -2.28 12.82
N PRO A 65 19.68 -1.67 13.06
CA PRO A 65 18.58 -2.35 13.70
C PRO A 65 18.08 -3.48 12.81
N GLU A 66 18.28 -4.71 13.23
CA GLU A 66 17.79 -5.88 12.50
C GLU A 66 16.28 -5.99 12.58
N PHE A 67 15.60 -5.53 11.53
CA PHE A 67 14.19 -5.86 11.29
C PHE A 67 13.99 -7.20 10.57
N SER A 68 15.05 -7.96 10.39
CA SER A 68 15.03 -9.21 9.62
C SER A 68 13.91 -10.16 10.09
N SER A 69 13.61 -10.19 11.39
CA SER A 69 12.50 -11.00 11.90
C SER A 69 11.11 -10.55 11.43
N PHE A 70 10.91 -9.26 11.23
CA PHE A 70 9.66 -8.74 10.66
C PHE A 70 9.68 -8.80 9.12
N PHE A 71 10.78 -8.41 8.51
CA PHE A 71 10.93 -8.43 7.05
C PHE A 71 10.85 -9.85 6.49
N GLY A 72 11.40 -10.85 7.19
CA GLY A 72 11.27 -12.24 6.78
C GLY A 72 9.83 -12.75 6.72
N LEU A 73 8.93 -12.17 7.51
CA LEU A 73 7.50 -12.49 7.46
C LEU A 73 6.75 -11.68 6.39
N ALA A 74 7.15 -10.43 6.15
CA ALA A 74 6.38 -9.48 5.33
C ALA A 74 6.84 -9.44 3.87
N LEU A 75 8.17 -9.37 3.61
CA LEU A 75 8.69 -9.20 2.26
C LEU A 75 8.36 -10.34 1.29
N PRO A 76 8.44 -11.63 1.67
CA PRO A 76 8.05 -12.70 0.78
C PRO A 76 6.63 -12.53 0.24
N LEU A 77 5.71 -12.06 1.08
CA LEU A 77 4.31 -11.84 0.73
C LEU A 77 4.15 -10.68 -0.25
N LEU A 78 4.80 -9.54 0.04
CA LEU A 78 4.73 -8.36 -0.83
C LEU A 78 5.35 -8.63 -2.19
N LYS A 79 6.48 -9.35 -2.24
CA LYS A 79 7.14 -9.80 -3.48
C LYS A 79 6.25 -10.75 -4.29
N GLY A 80 5.44 -11.56 -3.62
CA GLY A 80 4.44 -12.46 -4.23
C GLY A 80 3.08 -11.81 -4.48
N GLY A 81 2.97 -10.47 -4.45
CA GLY A 81 1.73 -9.75 -4.72
C GLY A 81 0.65 -9.89 -3.65
N ILE A 82 1.00 -10.41 -2.46
CA ILE A 82 0.07 -10.50 -1.33
C ILE A 82 0.11 -9.18 -0.55
N ALA A 83 -0.99 -8.44 -0.54
CA ALA A 83 -1.14 -7.15 0.12
C ALA A 83 -1.20 -7.29 1.66
N ALA A 84 -0.15 -7.84 2.26
CA ALA A 84 -0.04 -8.02 3.70
C ALA A 84 0.07 -6.67 4.41
N ARG A 85 -0.63 -6.53 5.54
CA ARG A 85 -0.63 -5.30 6.34
C ARG A 85 0.11 -5.50 7.65
N PRO A 86 1.03 -4.58 8.04
CA PRO A 86 1.58 -4.59 9.39
C PRO A 86 0.47 -4.26 10.39
N VAL A 87 0.34 -5.09 11.43
CA VAL A 87 -0.71 -4.97 12.45
C VAL A 87 -0.08 -5.07 13.83
N GLN A 88 -0.38 -4.09 14.70
CA GLN A 88 0.22 -3.97 16.01
C GLN A 88 -0.32 -5.02 16.97
N LEU A 89 0.53 -5.93 17.43
CA LEU A 89 0.18 -7.01 18.36
C LEU A 89 -0.37 -6.47 19.70
N ASP A 90 0.21 -5.37 20.19
CA ASP A 90 -0.16 -4.78 21.49
C ASP A 90 -1.58 -4.20 21.50
N ASN A 91 -2.16 -3.94 20.34
CA ASN A 91 -3.52 -3.46 20.18
C ASN A 91 -4.58 -4.57 20.22
N VAL A 92 -4.19 -5.83 20.09
CA VAL A 92 -5.11 -6.97 20.03
C VAL A 92 -6.04 -7.03 21.23
N LYS A 93 -5.56 -6.68 22.42
CA LYS A 93 -6.40 -6.63 23.63
C LYS A 93 -6.98 -5.25 23.95
N ARG A 94 -6.48 -4.17 23.29
CA ARG A 94 -6.94 -2.79 23.55
C ARG A 94 -8.26 -2.46 22.87
N PHE A 95 -8.47 -3.01 21.67
CA PHE A 95 -9.60 -2.68 20.83
C PHE A 95 -10.41 -3.94 20.52
N ALA A 96 -11.68 -3.95 20.94
CA ALA A 96 -12.60 -5.01 20.57
C ALA A 96 -12.78 -5.06 19.03
N GLY A 97 -12.78 -6.25 18.45
CA GLY A 97 -12.93 -6.41 17.00
C GLY A 97 -11.69 -6.00 16.18
N TYR A 98 -10.54 -5.77 16.82
CA TYR A 98 -9.32 -5.32 16.13
C TYR A 98 -8.87 -6.28 15.01
N LEU A 99 -9.13 -7.57 15.18
CA LEU A 99 -8.77 -8.62 14.22
C LEU A 99 -9.87 -8.96 13.21
N ASP A 100 -11.06 -8.37 13.31
CA ASP A 100 -12.24 -8.75 12.50
C ASP A 100 -12.06 -8.46 11.00
N ALA A 101 -11.16 -7.52 10.65
CA ALA A 101 -10.84 -7.19 9.26
C ALA A 101 -9.91 -8.22 8.60
N TYR A 102 -9.40 -9.20 9.34
CA TYR A 102 -8.40 -10.15 8.84
C TYR A 102 -8.92 -11.58 8.89
N LYS A 103 -8.58 -12.36 7.86
CA LYS A 103 -8.81 -13.82 7.82
C LYS A 103 -7.56 -14.62 8.10
N THR A 104 -6.40 -14.04 7.79
CA THR A 104 -5.10 -14.67 8.00
C THR A 104 -4.20 -13.75 8.80
N MET A 105 -3.56 -14.29 9.82
CA MET A 105 -2.59 -13.61 10.66
C MET A 105 -1.25 -14.36 10.59
N ILE A 106 -0.18 -13.62 10.31
CA ILE A 106 1.19 -14.12 10.33
C ILE A 106 1.86 -13.56 11.57
N LEU A 107 2.35 -14.43 12.42
CA LEU A 107 2.88 -14.11 13.73
C LEU A 107 4.20 -14.83 13.98
N SER A 108 5.10 -14.16 14.62
CA SER A 108 6.25 -14.75 15.29
C SER A 108 6.46 -14.08 16.64
N TYR A 109 6.98 -14.83 17.60
CA TYR A 109 7.50 -14.27 18.84
C TYR A 109 9.02 -14.16 18.86
N GLU A 110 9.66 -14.48 17.75
CA GLU A 110 11.09 -14.22 17.56
C GLU A 110 11.35 -12.71 17.50
N PHE A 111 12.12 -12.17 18.44
CA PHE A 111 12.38 -10.75 18.63
C PHE A 111 11.13 -9.86 18.79
N MET A 112 9.96 -10.46 18.99
CA MET A 112 8.69 -9.77 19.25
C MET A 112 7.93 -10.55 20.31
N LYS A 113 7.66 -9.96 21.46
CA LYS A 113 7.00 -10.64 22.59
C LYS A 113 5.65 -10.03 22.93
N PRO A 114 4.62 -10.84 23.21
CA PRO A 114 3.34 -10.32 23.70
C PRO A 114 3.50 -9.80 25.12
N GLN A 115 2.92 -8.63 25.42
CA GLN A 115 3.01 -7.97 26.74
C GLN A 115 2.36 -8.78 27.87
N SER A 116 1.39 -9.62 27.55
CA SER A 116 0.66 -10.40 28.58
C SER A 116 0.04 -11.67 27.95
N PRO A 117 -0.29 -12.67 28.80
CA PRO A 117 -0.94 -13.89 28.34
C PRO A 117 -2.33 -13.65 27.69
N ASP A 118 -3.00 -12.57 28.05
CA ASP A 118 -4.32 -12.23 27.50
C ASP A 118 -4.30 -12.08 25.97
N ILE A 119 -3.20 -11.58 25.40
CA ILE A 119 -3.02 -11.45 23.96
C ILE A 119 -3.15 -12.82 23.29
N ASN A 120 -2.49 -13.85 23.84
CA ASN A 120 -2.60 -15.22 23.36
C ASN A 120 -4.03 -15.74 23.44
N GLY A 121 -4.75 -15.41 24.52
CA GLY A 121 -6.17 -15.76 24.69
C GLY A 121 -7.07 -15.16 23.58
N VAL A 122 -6.88 -13.89 23.25
CA VAL A 122 -7.63 -13.23 22.18
C VAL A 122 -7.31 -13.85 20.81
N ILE A 123 -6.04 -14.08 20.51
CA ILE A 123 -5.61 -14.73 19.26
C ILE A 123 -6.20 -16.13 19.17
N ALA A 124 -6.11 -16.93 20.24
CA ALA A 124 -6.66 -18.28 20.26
C ALA A 124 -8.17 -18.30 20.04
N ASN A 125 -8.91 -17.38 20.62
CA ASN A 125 -10.35 -17.23 20.37
C ASN A 125 -10.65 -16.84 18.93
N TRP A 126 -9.88 -15.90 18.35
CA TRP A 126 -10.02 -15.49 16.96
C TRP A 126 -9.80 -16.70 16.01
N VAL A 127 -8.77 -17.51 16.26
CA VAL A 127 -8.53 -18.75 15.47
C VAL A 127 -9.69 -19.72 15.64
N LYS A 128 -10.12 -20.01 16.90
CA LYS A 128 -11.23 -20.95 17.17
C LYS A 128 -12.53 -20.55 16.46
N ASN A 129 -12.72 -19.25 16.21
CA ASN A 129 -13.87 -18.70 15.50
C ASN A 129 -13.70 -18.64 13.96
N GLY A 130 -12.66 -19.23 13.39
CA GLY A 130 -12.49 -19.36 11.94
C GLY A 130 -11.26 -18.65 11.37
N GLY A 131 -10.46 -17.97 12.19
CA GLY A 131 -9.21 -17.33 11.74
C GLY A 131 -8.15 -18.35 11.34
N THR A 132 -7.28 -17.97 10.43
CA THR A 132 -6.10 -18.75 10.02
C THR A 132 -4.84 -18.10 10.61
N LEU A 133 -4.15 -18.79 11.52
CA LEU A 133 -2.88 -18.34 12.07
C LEU A 133 -1.74 -19.06 11.36
N VAL A 134 -0.76 -18.31 10.87
CA VAL A 134 0.56 -18.80 10.49
C VAL A 134 1.53 -18.37 11.58
N TYR A 135 2.10 -19.31 12.30
CA TYR A 135 3.13 -19.05 13.29
C TYR A 135 4.49 -19.52 12.74
N ALA A 136 5.45 -18.62 12.64
CA ALA A 136 6.82 -18.93 12.23
C ALA A 136 7.78 -18.68 13.40
N GLY A 137 8.64 -19.65 13.69
CA GLY A 137 9.64 -19.55 14.76
C GLY A 137 10.17 -20.91 15.15
N ASP A 138 11.46 -20.97 15.48
CA ASP A 138 12.14 -22.20 15.91
C ASP A 138 12.61 -22.15 17.38
N GLY A 139 12.36 -21.04 18.08
CA GLY A 139 12.75 -20.80 19.46
C GLY A 139 14.22 -20.44 19.65
N SER A 140 14.92 -20.06 18.58
CA SER A 140 16.35 -19.67 18.61
C SER A 140 16.62 -18.28 19.17
N ASP A 141 15.58 -17.47 19.37
CA ASP A 141 15.70 -16.11 19.90
C ASP A 141 16.26 -16.11 21.34
N PRO A 142 17.41 -15.48 21.60
CA PRO A 142 18.03 -15.45 22.91
C PRO A 142 17.20 -14.76 24.00
N PHE A 143 16.26 -13.88 23.61
CA PHE A 143 15.36 -13.19 24.53
C PHE A 143 14.18 -14.05 25.01
N MET A 144 14.05 -15.30 24.57
CA MET A 144 13.07 -16.23 25.13
C MET A 144 13.33 -16.55 26.61
N ASN A 145 14.60 -16.48 27.04
CA ASN A 145 15.04 -16.83 28.41
C ASN A 145 15.02 -15.62 29.39
N ILE A 146 14.64 -14.42 28.97
CA ILE A 146 14.52 -13.29 29.89
C ILE A 146 13.37 -13.53 30.87
N ARG A 147 13.47 -12.92 32.07
CA ARG A 147 12.47 -13.08 33.13
C ARG A 147 11.22 -12.27 32.80
N GLU A 148 10.17 -12.98 32.39
CA GLU A 148 8.91 -12.39 31.93
C GLU A 148 7.70 -13.22 32.38
N TRP A 149 6.49 -12.81 32.04
CA TRP A 149 5.24 -13.43 32.48
C TRP A 149 5.14 -14.92 32.09
N TRP A 150 5.74 -15.37 31.00
CA TRP A 150 5.65 -16.77 30.57
C TRP A 150 6.50 -17.72 31.40
N ASN A 151 7.57 -17.24 32.04
CA ASN A 151 8.47 -18.06 32.84
C ASN A 151 8.55 -17.65 34.33
N THR A 152 7.62 -16.79 34.80
CA THR A 152 7.51 -16.37 36.20
C THR A 152 6.12 -16.67 36.75
N GLY A 153 6.00 -16.84 38.06
CA GLY A 153 4.73 -17.16 38.71
C GLY A 153 4.30 -18.62 38.56
N LEU A 154 3.02 -18.84 38.29
CA LEU A 154 2.43 -20.19 38.15
C LEU A 154 2.63 -20.81 36.75
N GLY A 155 3.00 -19.98 35.75
CA GLY A 155 3.24 -20.41 34.38
C GLY A 155 4.72 -20.72 34.13
N THR A 156 5.06 -21.97 33.83
CA THR A 156 6.42 -22.38 33.51
C THR A 156 6.51 -22.76 32.05
N TYR A 157 6.43 -21.74 31.19
CA TYR A 157 6.65 -21.89 29.74
C TYR A 157 8.10 -21.52 29.43
N SER A 158 8.73 -22.22 28.49
CA SER A 158 10.06 -21.88 28.00
C SER A 158 10.05 -20.61 27.16
N ASN A 159 8.92 -20.35 26.49
CA ASN A 159 8.70 -19.15 25.65
C ASN A 159 7.20 -18.84 25.53
N PRO A 160 6.82 -17.64 25.06
CA PRO A 160 5.41 -17.25 24.98
C PRO A 160 4.62 -18.03 23.91
N ALA A 161 5.28 -18.68 22.93
CA ALA A 161 4.59 -19.50 21.93
C ALA A 161 4.02 -20.79 22.55
N GLU A 162 4.68 -21.40 23.55
CA GLU A 162 4.14 -22.56 24.26
C GLU A 162 2.78 -22.23 24.88
N HIS A 163 2.63 -21.05 25.48
CA HIS A 163 1.36 -20.60 26.04
C HIS A 163 0.31 -20.32 24.94
N LEU A 164 0.75 -19.80 23.78
CA LEU A 164 -0.15 -19.60 22.64
C LEU A 164 -0.69 -20.95 22.14
N PHE A 165 0.18 -21.93 21.92
CA PHE A 165 -0.21 -23.27 21.45
C PHE A 165 -1.14 -23.97 22.46
N GLU A 166 -0.85 -23.91 23.74
CA GLU A 166 -1.75 -24.42 24.79
C GLU A 166 -3.10 -23.70 24.78
N SER A 167 -3.14 -22.38 24.61
CA SER A 167 -4.37 -21.58 24.49
C SER A 167 -5.21 -21.98 23.26
N LEU A 168 -4.55 -22.39 22.18
CA LEU A 168 -5.18 -22.94 20.97
C LEU A 168 -5.74 -24.36 21.18
N GLY A 169 -5.34 -25.05 22.25
CA GLY A 169 -5.69 -26.42 22.51
C GLY A 169 -4.73 -27.44 21.88
N LEU A 170 -3.57 -26.97 21.45
CA LEU A 170 -2.49 -27.81 20.93
C LEU A 170 -1.52 -28.23 22.07
N THR A 171 -0.59 -29.14 21.79
CA THR A 171 0.56 -29.38 22.67
C THR A 171 1.43 -28.12 22.75
N ARG A 172 2.21 -27.95 23.81
CA ARG A 172 3.12 -26.78 23.96
C ARG A 172 4.17 -26.69 22.86
N THR A 173 4.54 -27.82 22.30
CA THR A 173 5.47 -27.95 21.19
C THR A 173 4.83 -28.80 20.10
N PRO A 174 3.93 -28.26 19.29
CA PRO A 174 3.29 -29.02 18.23
C PRO A 174 4.29 -29.39 17.14
N GLU A 175 3.98 -30.44 16.38
CA GLU A 175 4.73 -30.73 15.16
C GLU A 175 4.55 -29.62 14.12
N GLU A 176 5.56 -29.44 13.26
CA GLU A 176 5.45 -28.53 12.12
C GLU A 176 4.32 -28.97 11.17
N GLY A 177 3.53 -28.05 10.65
CA GLY A 177 2.47 -28.35 9.72
C GLY A 177 1.14 -27.68 10.05
N LEU A 178 0.07 -28.13 9.40
CA LEU A 178 -1.27 -27.57 9.51
C LEU A 178 -2.09 -28.32 10.59
N HIS A 179 -2.64 -27.55 11.52
CA HIS A 179 -3.48 -28.03 12.61
C HIS A 179 -4.88 -27.40 12.54
N SER A 180 -5.91 -28.21 12.74
CA SER A 180 -7.29 -27.71 12.89
C SER A 180 -7.53 -27.27 14.33
N VAL A 181 -8.10 -26.08 14.53
CA VAL A 181 -8.36 -25.49 15.85
C VAL A 181 -9.75 -24.83 15.85
N GLY A 182 -10.74 -25.47 16.46
CA GLY A 182 -12.11 -25.02 16.40
C GLY A 182 -12.63 -24.97 14.96
N SER A 183 -13.13 -23.81 14.54
CA SER A 183 -13.54 -23.57 13.14
C SER A 183 -12.40 -23.03 12.26
N GLY A 184 -11.26 -22.72 12.85
CA GLY A 184 -10.09 -22.18 12.17
C GLY A 184 -8.93 -23.17 12.08
N ARG A 185 -7.74 -22.65 11.80
CA ARG A 185 -6.54 -23.49 11.60
C ARG A 185 -5.26 -22.74 11.96
N VAL A 186 -4.22 -23.49 12.26
CA VAL A 186 -2.88 -23.00 12.55
C VAL A 186 -1.89 -23.70 11.64
N LEU A 187 -1.14 -22.95 10.86
CA LEU A 187 0.04 -23.44 10.16
C LEU A 187 1.26 -23.08 11.01
N TYR A 188 1.92 -24.10 11.54
CA TYR A 188 3.19 -23.91 12.25
C TYR A 188 4.37 -24.19 11.31
N ILE A 189 5.26 -23.21 11.18
CA ILE A 189 6.49 -23.27 10.39
C ILE A 189 7.67 -23.13 11.35
N LYS A 190 8.43 -24.22 11.52
CA LYS A 190 9.56 -24.27 12.45
C LYS A 190 10.82 -23.67 11.81
N THR A 191 10.71 -22.39 11.41
CA THR A 191 11.79 -21.61 10.81
C THR A 191 11.83 -20.24 11.44
N ALA A 192 13.01 -19.79 11.88
CA ALA A 192 13.18 -18.44 12.38
C ALA A 192 12.91 -17.42 11.26
N PRO A 193 12.12 -16.35 11.49
CA PRO A 193 11.84 -15.35 10.47
C PRO A 193 13.08 -14.70 9.87
N LYS A 194 14.17 -14.57 10.64
CA LYS A 194 15.45 -14.07 10.13
C LYS A 194 15.96 -14.89 8.94
N LEU A 195 15.83 -16.23 8.99
CA LEU A 195 16.24 -17.08 7.88
C LEU A 195 15.39 -16.88 6.62
N LEU A 196 14.12 -16.49 6.79
CA LEU A 196 13.24 -16.15 5.66
C LEU A 196 13.68 -14.85 4.97
N ALA A 197 14.33 -13.92 5.71
CA ALA A 197 14.89 -12.70 5.14
C ALA A 197 16.24 -12.93 4.44
N GLU A 198 17.02 -13.89 4.92
CA GLU A 198 18.42 -14.10 4.50
C GLU A 198 18.57 -15.22 3.45
N ASN A 199 17.56 -16.05 3.25
CA ASN A 199 17.64 -17.22 2.36
C ASN A 199 16.44 -17.24 1.39
N ALA A 200 16.72 -17.07 0.10
CA ALA A 200 15.72 -16.99 -0.96
C ALA A 200 14.87 -18.28 -1.04
N GLU A 201 15.49 -19.46 -0.98
CA GLU A 201 14.78 -20.76 -1.04
C GLU A 201 13.77 -20.90 0.11
N LYS A 202 14.16 -20.51 1.33
CA LYS A 202 13.27 -20.54 2.50
C LYS A 202 12.15 -19.50 2.39
N SER A 203 12.45 -18.32 1.82
CA SER A 203 11.50 -17.28 1.51
C SER A 203 10.42 -17.79 0.54
N ASP A 204 10.84 -18.46 -0.53
CA ASP A 204 9.96 -19.00 -1.57
C ASP A 204 9.11 -20.17 -1.04
N GLU A 205 9.69 -21.07 -0.25
CA GLU A 205 8.95 -22.14 0.44
C GLU A 205 7.86 -21.56 1.36
N PHE A 206 8.20 -20.51 2.12
CA PHE A 206 7.27 -19.82 3.01
C PHE A 206 6.13 -19.18 2.21
N LEU A 207 6.44 -18.43 1.15
CA LEU A 207 5.47 -17.83 0.28
C LEU A 207 4.53 -18.87 -0.33
N ALA A 208 5.07 -19.96 -0.86
CA ALA A 208 4.28 -21.04 -1.48
C ALA A 208 3.28 -21.66 -0.49
N LYS A 209 3.72 -21.97 0.74
CA LYS A 209 2.85 -22.51 1.81
C LYS A 209 1.70 -21.55 2.14
N ILE A 210 1.97 -20.24 2.19
CA ILE A 210 0.94 -19.24 2.50
C ILE A 210 0.00 -19.05 1.32
N THR A 211 0.51 -18.94 0.10
CA THR A 211 -0.29 -18.81 -1.13
C THR A 211 -1.27 -19.97 -1.27
N GLU A 212 -0.81 -21.21 -1.06
CA GLU A 212 -1.66 -22.40 -1.02
C GLU A 212 -2.72 -22.31 0.09
N LEU A 213 -2.28 -21.94 1.31
CA LEU A 213 -3.14 -21.86 2.48
C LEU A 213 -4.31 -20.86 2.30
N ILE A 214 -4.07 -19.71 1.69
CA ILE A 214 -5.07 -18.65 1.50
C ILE A 214 -5.79 -18.75 0.14
N GLY A 215 -5.34 -19.63 -0.75
CA GLY A 215 -5.88 -19.77 -2.11
C GLY A 215 -5.63 -18.54 -2.97
N ALA A 216 -4.50 -17.84 -2.78
CA ALA A 216 -4.11 -16.70 -3.58
C ALA A 216 -3.49 -17.15 -4.91
N GLU A 217 -3.69 -16.35 -5.95
CA GLU A 217 -2.94 -16.50 -7.20
C GLU A 217 -1.53 -15.90 -7.02
N ASN A 218 -0.53 -16.53 -7.60
CA ASN A 218 0.81 -15.93 -7.65
C ASN A 218 0.79 -14.71 -8.55
N SER A 219 1.16 -13.58 -7.99
CA SER A 219 1.30 -12.30 -8.65
C SER A 219 2.65 -11.70 -8.27
N SER A 220 3.22 -10.89 -9.13
CA SER A 220 4.48 -10.18 -8.82
C SER A 220 4.25 -8.70 -8.55
N GLU A 221 3.00 -8.27 -8.60
CA GLU A 221 2.60 -6.89 -8.44
C GLU A 221 1.53 -6.72 -7.36
N LEU A 222 1.56 -5.57 -6.72
CA LEU A 222 0.52 -5.08 -5.82
C LEU A 222 -0.32 -4.07 -6.58
N VAL A 223 -1.62 -4.32 -6.69
CA VAL A 223 -2.56 -3.43 -7.39
C VAL A 223 -3.73 -3.10 -6.48
N LEU A 224 -3.80 -1.83 -6.07
CA LEU A 224 -4.92 -1.27 -5.31
C LEU A 224 -5.73 -0.36 -6.22
N ARG A 225 -7.01 -0.67 -6.42
CA ARG A 225 -7.98 0.24 -7.01
C ARG A 225 -8.67 1.07 -5.92
N ARG A 226 -8.82 2.35 -6.18
CA ARG A 226 -9.59 3.24 -5.32
C ARG A 226 -10.41 4.21 -6.19
N GLY A 227 -11.68 3.91 -6.36
CA GLY A 227 -12.56 4.59 -7.31
C GLY A 227 -12.05 4.45 -8.75
N SER A 228 -11.77 5.56 -9.42
CA SER A 228 -11.20 5.60 -10.76
C SER A 228 -9.66 5.53 -10.77
N TYR A 229 -9.03 5.40 -9.61
CA TYR A 229 -7.57 5.41 -9.49
C TYR A 229 -7.03 4.02 -9.22
N TYR A 230 -5.86 3.73 -9.82
CA TYR A 230 -5.06 2.54 -9.54
C TYR A 230 -3.72 2.95 -8.96
N ILE A 231 -3.31 2.27 -7.91
CA ILE A 231 -2.00 2.39 -7.28
C ILE A 231 -1.31 1.06 -7.46
N THR A 232 -0.16 1.06 -8.09
CA THR A 232 0.60 -0.16 -8.40
C THR A 232 1.97 -0.10 -7.76
N ALA A 233 2.51 -1.27 -7.39
CA ALA A 233 3.88 -1.40 -6.94
C ALA A 233 4.41 -2.79 -7.33
N VAL A 234 5.67 -2.84 -7.74
CA VAL A 234 6.45 -4.06 -7.90
C VAL A 234 7.73 -3.89 -7.08
N MET A 235 8.00 -4.84 -6.20
CA MET A 235 9.17 -4.74 -5.31
C MET A 235 10.48 -4.87 -6.08
N ASP A 236 11.55 -4.22 -5.61
CA ASP A 236 12.88 -4.26 -6.24
C ASP A 236 13.45 -5.67 -6.32
N GLU A 237 13.16 -6.50 -5.32
CA GLU A 237 13.66 -7.87 -5.22
C GLU A 237 12.75 -8.91 -5.90
N THR A 238 11.73 -8.45 -6.62
CA THR A 238 10.83 -9.37 -7.33
C THR A 238 11.52 -9.99 -8.54
N GLU A 239 11.66 -11.31 -8.52
CA GLU A 239 12.15 -12.09 -9.66
C GLU A 239 10.97 -12.60 -10.47
N ARG A 240 10.92 -12.29 -11.76
CA ARG A 240 9.89 -12.74 -12.68
C ARG A 240 10.40 -12.86 -14.10
N SER A 241 9.82 -13.79 -14.86
CA SER A 241 10.15 -14.00 -16.28
C SER A 241 9.36 -13.10 -17.22
N GLU A 242 8.17 -12.65 -16.80
CA GLU A 242 7.27 -11.84 -17.63
C GLU A 242 6.95 -10.53 -16.93
N LYS A 243 6.76 -9.47 -17.71
CA LYS A 243 6.34 -8.16 -17.20
C LYS A 243 4.86 -8.19 -16.83
N ALA A 244 4.52 -7.62 -15.68
CA ALA A 244 3.13 -7.36 -15.35
C ALA A 244 2.61 -6.19 -16.20
N VAL A 245 1.37 -6.29 -16.62
CA VAL A 245 0.71 -5.27 -17.45
C VAL A 245 -0.62 -4.91 -16.82
N LEU A 246 -0.82 -3.63 -16.56
CA LEU A 246 -2.10 -3.10 -16.10
C LEU A 246 -3.01 -2.92 -17.32
N LYS A 247 -3.95 -3.85 -17.54
CA LYS A 247 -4.83 -3.85 -18.73
C LYS A 247 -5.82 -2.69 -18.73
N GLY A 248 -5.85 -1.93 -19.84
CA GLY A 248 -6.74 -0.79 -20.06
C GLY A 248 -6.02 0.46 -20.52
N THR A 249 -6.74 1.59 -20.54
CA THR A 249 -6.19 2.90 -20.93
C THR A 249 -6.17 3.84 -19.73
N TYR A 250 -4.99 4.33 -19.41
CA TYR A 250 -4.74 5.09 -18.18
C TYR A 250 -4.03 6.41 -18.43
N VAL A 251 -4.25 7.39 -17.56
CA VAL A 251 -3.39 8.56 -17.44
C VAL A 251 -2.36 8.30 -16.36
N ASN A 252 -1.07 8.43 -16.67
CA ASN A 252 0.01 8.36 -15.68
C ASN A 252 0.06 9.66 -14.87
N LEU A 253 -0.27 9.57 -13.58
CA LEU A 253 -0.32 10.72 -12.68
C LEU A 253 1.02 10.99 -11.96
N TYR A 254 2.04 10.17 -12.16
CA TYR A 254 3.41 10.42 -11.70
C TYR A 254 4.28 11.11 -12.75
N ASP A 255 3.76 11.31 -13.95
CA ASP A 255 4.41 12.11 -14.99
C ASP A 255 3.70 13.46 -15.12
N HIS A 256 4.44 14.56 -14.98
CA HIS A 256 3.91 15.93 -15.06
C HIS A 256 3.31 16.31 -16.43
N THR A 257 3.57 15.51 -17.46
CA THR A 257 2.93 15.64 -18.77
C THR A 257 1.61 14.88 -18.88
N LEU A 258 1.27 14.11 -17.82
CA LEU A 258 0.03 13.34 -17.71
C LEU A 258 -0.27 12.50 -18.96
N PRO A 259 0.67 11.69 -19.48
CA PRO A 259 0.46 10.95 -20.73
C PRO A 259 -0.63 9.89 -20.57
N VAL A 260 -1.35 9.65 -21.69
CA VAL A 260 -2.27 8.52 -21.82
C VAL A 260 -1.48 7.30 -22.27
N ILE A 261 -1.61 6.19 -21.57
CA ILE A 261 -0.90 4.95 -21.86
C ILE A 261 -1.90 3.81 -21.91
N GLU A 262 -1.88 3.06 -23.00
CA GLU A 262 -2.61 1.83 -23.14
C GLU A 262 -1.77 0.67 -22.61
N ASP A 263 -2.38 -0.18 -21.77
CA ASP A 263 -1.76 -1.37 -21.21
C ASP A 263 -0.37 -1.10 -20.59
N PRO A 264 -0.23 -0.16 -19.61
CA PRO A 264 1.08 0.15 -19.07
C PRO A 264 1.78 -1.05 -18.46
N GLU A 265 3.05 -1.22 -18.81
CA GLU A 265 3.93 -2.21 -18.22
C GLU A 265 4.37 -1.74 -16.81
N LEU A 266 4.33 -2.66 -15.84
CA LEU A 266 4.76 -2.41 -14.48
C LEU A 266 6.19 -2.97 -14.32
N GLU A 267 7.17 -2.09 -14.23
CA GLU A 267 8.57 -2.47 -14.09
C GLU A 267 8.90 -2.89 -12.65
N VAL A 268 9.89 -3.79 -12.50
CA VAL A 268 10.44 -4.14 -11.18
C VAL A 268 11.01 -2.89 -10.51
N GLY A 269 10.76 -2.73 -9.22
CA GLY A 269 11.16 -1.54 -8.45
C GLY A 269 10.34 -0.29 -8.73
N SER A 270 9.23 -0.41 -9.47
CA SER A 270 8.39 0.75 -9.80
C SER A 270 7.18 0.87 -8.91
N VAL A 271 6.74 2.10 -8.74
CA VAL A 271 5.43 2.46 -8.21
C VAL A 271 4.67 3.29 -9.25
N GLY A 272 3.36 3.10 -9.34
CA GLY A 272 2.52 3.82 -10.29
C GLY A 272 1.28 4.41 -9.64
N LEU A 273 0.84 5.54 -10.18
CA LEU A 273 -0.43 6.18 -9.86
C LEU A 273 -1.15 6.51 -11.15
N TRP A 274 -2.29 5.89 -11.36
CA TRP A 274 -2.98 5.85 -12.64
C TRP A 274 -4.44 6.27 -12.51
N PHE A 275 -4.95 7.00 -13.49
CA PHE A 275 -6.40 7.24 -13.63
C PHE A 275 -6.95 6.38 -14.77
N ASP A 276 -7.94 5.54 -14.48
CA ASP A 276 -8.60 4.66 -15.44
C ASP A 276 -9.64 5.43 -16.26
N LEU A 277 -9.38 5.61 -17.55
CA LEU A 277 -10.27 6.35 -18.44
C LEU A 277 -11.61 5.64 -18.70
N SER A 278 -11.67 4.32 -18.50
CA SER A 278 -12.94 3.58 -18.63
C SER A 278 -13.96 3.92 -17.53
N ARG A 279 -13.49 4.52 -16.44
CA ARG A 279 -14.30 4.88 -15.25
C ARG A 279 -14.76 6.35 -15.24
N ILE A 280 -14.56 7.06 -16.34
CA ILE A 280 -15.10 8.40 -16.48
C ILE A 280 -16.63 8.34 -16.55
N ASP A 281 -17.29 9.21 -15.78
CA ASP A 281 -18.74 9.38 -15.87
C ASP A 281 -19.11 10.09 -17.16
N LYS A 282 -19.46 9.33 -18.19
CA LYS A 282 -19.86 9.83 -19.50
C LYS A 282 -21.30 10.42 -19.54
N SER A 283 -22.01 10.47 -18.41
CA SER A 283 -23.29 11.19 -18.30
C SER A 283 -23.09 12.71 -18.34
N GLU A 284 -21.94 13.19 -17.84
CA GLU A 284 -21.51 14.58 -17.94
C GLU A 284 -20.91 14.89 -19.32
N ASN A 285 -20.73 16.17 -19.63
CA ASN A 285 -20.11 16.61 -20.90
C ASN A 285 -18.59 16.80 -20.79
N ALA A 286 -18.06 16.89 -19.58
CA ALA A 286 -16.63 17.04 -19.32
C ALA A 286 -16.31 16.66 -17.88
N SER A 287 -15.07 16.23 -17.64
CA SER A 287 -14.53 15.88 -16.31
C SER A 287 -13.07 16.29 -16.19
N ILE A 288 -12.67 16.73 -15.02
CA ILE A 288 -11.25 16.96 -14.69
C ILE A 288 -10.65 15.63 -14.27
N ILE A 289 -9.60 15.17 -14.97
CA ILE A 289 -8.87 13.95 -14.66
C ILE A 289 -7.75 14.25 -13.68
N ALA A 290 -6.90 15.22 -14.04
CA ALA A 290 -5.76 15.63 -13.24
C ALA A 290 -5.55 17.14 -13.33
N LEU A 291 -5.00 17.71 -12.26
CA LEU A 291 -4.84 19.15 -12.14
C LEU A 291 -3.73 19.51 -11.16
N SER A 292 -2.82 20.40 -11.55
CA SER A 292 -1.77 20.93 -10.67
C SER A 292 -2.32 22.01 -9.75
N GLY A 293 -3.19 21.64 -8.82
CA GLY A 293 -3.78 22.58 -7.87
C GLY A 293 -5.12 22.11 -7.30
N ARG A 294 -5.79 23.01 -6.61
CA ARG A 294 -7.10 22.76 -6.01
C ARG A 294 -8.20 23.34 -6.88
N ALA A 295 -9.01 22.48 -7.48
CA ALA A 295 -10.19 22.91 -8.20
C ALA A 295 -11.29 23.43 -7.27
N ALA A 296 -11.96 24.49 -7.71
CA ALA A 296 -13.14 25.06 -7.08
C ALA A 296 -14.10 25.60 -8.16
N SER A 297 -15.35 25.82 -7.78
CA SER A 297 -16.37 26.42 -8.65
C SER A 297 -16.51 25.72 -10.02
N ILE A 298 -16.43 24.39 -10.02
CA ILE A 298 -16.54 23.57 -11.23
C ILE A 298 -17.97 23.68 -11.78
N LYS A 299 -18.09 24.07 -13.06
CA LYS A 299 -19.37 24.16 -13.76
C LYS A 299 -19.26 23.54 -15.14
N VAL A 300 -19.95 22.45 -15.35
CA VAL A 300 -20.09 21.77 -16.64
C VAL A 300 -21.40 22.19 -17.30
N THR A 301 -21.35 22.49 -18.58
CA THR A 301 -22.52 22.83 -19.42
C THR A 301 -22.46 22.01 -20.71
N GLN A 302 -23.46 22.13 -21.58
CA GLN A 302 -23.43 21.50 -22.90
C GLN A 302 -22.32 22.02 -23.84
N ARG A 303 -21.73 23.19 -23.54
CA ARG A 303 -20.79 23.88 -24.44
C ARG A 303 -19.47 24.26 -23.79
N ALA A 304 -19.32 24.10 -22.46
CA ALA A 304 -18.12 24.51 -21.77
C ALA A 304 -17.95 23.82 -20.41
N LEU A 305 -16.69 23.63 -20.04
CA LEU A 305 -16.25 23.36 -18.68
C LEU A 305 -15.56 24.62 -18.13
N ASN A 306 -16.05 25.13 -17.00
CA ASN A 306 -15.43 26.25 -16.31
C ASN A 306 -15.07 25.86 -14.91
N PHE A 307 -13.89 26.24 -14.45
CA PHE A 307 -13.45 25.99 -13.08
C PHE A 307 -12.42 27.01 -12.62
N THR A 308 -12.26 27.14 -11.33
CA THR A 308 -11.23 27.95 -10.71
C THR A 308 -10.17 27.04 -10.12
N VAL A 309 -8.89 27.39 -10.25
CA VAL A 309 -7.77 26.63 -9.70
C VAL A 309 -6.94 27.51 -8.79
N MET A 310 -6.71 27.02 -7.60
CA MET A 310 -5.73 27.57 -6.66
C MET A 310 -4.43 26.81 -6.81
N SER A 311 -3.40 27.45 -7.35
CA SER A 311 -2.04 26.91 -7.47
C SER A 311 -1.03 27.91 -6.87
N PRO A 312 0.10 27.45 -6.35
CA PRO A 312 1.17 28.36 -5.92
C PRO A 312 1.66 29.24 -7.08
N THR A 313 2.12 30.45 -6.76
CA THR A 313 2.69 31.37 -7.74
C THR A 313 4.00 30.84 -8.35
N GLN A 314 4.39 31.44 -9.49
CA GLN A 314 5.67 31.18 -10.16
C GLN A 314 5.88 29.72 -10.58
N MET A 315 4.84 29.08 -11.11
CA MET A 315 4.93 27.76 -11.71
C MET A 315 4.05 27.66 -12.96
N ASN A 316 4.36 26.72 -13.81
CA ASN A 316 3.48 26.24 -14.86
C ASN A 316 2.63 25.11 -14.31
N ALA A 317 1.34 25.32 -14.21
CA ALA A 317 0.38 24.31 -13.79
C ALA A 317 -0.13 23.55 -15.01
N ALA A 318 -0.37 22.26 -14.86
CA ALA A 318 -0.90 21.41 -15.91
C ALA A 318 -2.32 20.94 -15.57
N ALA A 319 -3.07 20.59 -16.59
CA ALA A 319 -4.36 19.96 -16.48
C ALA A 319 -4.58 18.94 -17.59
N ARG A 320 -5.17 17.79 -17.24
CA ARG A 320 -5.77 16.89 -18.20
C ARG A 320 -7.25 16.74 -17.88
N ILE A 321 -8.08 16.92 -18.90
CA ILE A 321 -9.53 16.84 -18.81
C ILE A 321 -10.05 15.86 -19.84
N TRP A 322 -11.19 15.26 -19.56
CA TRP A 322 -11.99 14.55 -20.56
C TRP A 322 -13.12 15.46 -21.03
N THR A 323 -13.41 15.42 -22.33
CA THR A 323 -14.54 16.17 -22.93
C THR A 323 -15.26 15.32 -23.97
N LYS A 324 -16.58 15.25 -23.87
CA LYS A 324 -17.43 14.49 -24.81
C LYS A 324 -17.31 14.95 -26.28
N ARG A 325 -16.79 16.15 -26.50
CA ARG A 325 -16.55 16.74 -27.81
C ARG A 325 -15.18 17.40 -27.82
N PRO A 326 -14.47 17.41 -28.96
CA PRO A 326 -13.19 18.11 -29.06
C PRO A 326 -13.30 19.58 -28.64
N PRO A 327 -12.36 20.08 -27.83
CA PRO A 327 -12.33 21.49 -27.48
C PRO A 327 -12.12 22.39 -28.70
N LYS A 328 -12.79 23.53 -28.68
CA LYS A 328 -12.57 24.61 -29.66
C LYS A 328 -11.55 25.63 -29.16
N SER A 329 -11.54 25.86 -27.83
CA SER A 329 -10.59 26.78 -27.22
C SER A 329 -10.43 26.44 -25.73
N VAL A 330 -9.23 26.71 -25.22
CA VAL A 330 -8.91 26.72 -23.80
C VAL A 330 -8.42 28.12 -23.44
N LYS A 331 -9.06 28.73 -22.44
CA LYS A 331 -8.71 30.08 -21.97
C LYS A 331 -8.42 30.05 -20.48
N VAL A 332 -7.44 30.82 -20.08
CA VAL A 332 -7.15 31.05 -18.66
C VAL A 332 -7.18 32.54 -18.36
N THR A 333 -7.76 32.91 -17.23
CA THR A 333 -7.69 34.25 -16.68
C THR A 333 -6.91 34.21 -15.36
N VAL A 334 -5.77 34.89 -15.35
CA VAL A 334 -4.89 35.01 -14.17
C VAL A 334 -4.56 36.50 -14.03
N ASP A 335 -4.61 37.05 -12.83
CA ASP A 335 -4.31 38.45 -12.52
C ASP A 335 -5.06 39.44 -13.44
N LYS A 336 -6.33 39.15 -13.76
CA LYS A 336 -7.23 39.88 -14.65
C LYS A 336 -6.84 39.84 -16.13
N VAL A 337 -5.82 39.09 -16.51
CA VAL A 337 -5.42 38.92 -17.92
C VAL A 337 -5.96 37.58 -18.40
N THR A 338 -6.69 37.63 -19.55
CA THR A 338 -7.22 36.42 -20.20
C THR A 338 -6.33 36.07 -21.40
N THR A 339 -5.87 34.81 -21.43
CA THR A 339 -4.99 34.28 -22.47
C THR A 339 -5.61 33.03 -23.09
N ASP A 340 -5.56 32.93 -24.42
CA ASP A 340 -5.83 31.66 -25.11
C ASP A 340 -4.63 30.73 -24.95
N LEU A 341 -4.88 29.51 -24.53
CA LEU A 341 -3.83 28.50 -24.28
C LEU A 341 -3.72 27.53 -25.47
N PRO A 342 -2.50 27.15 -25.85
CA PRO A 342 -2.31 25.94 -26.65
C PRO A 342 -2.77 24.71 -25.85
N PHE A 343 -3.31 23.74 -26.54
CA PHE A 343 -3.73 22.48 -25.95
C PHE A 343 -3.51 21.32 -26.91
N GLU A 344 -3.36 20.15 -26.36
CA GLU A 344 -3.23 18.89 -27.10
C GLU A 344 -4.49 18.04 -26.86
N TYR A 345 -5.20 17.71 -27.93
CA TYR A 345 -6.37 16.84 -27.87
C TYR A 345 -6.03 15.47 -28.43
N GLU A 346 -6.30 14.44 -27.68
CA GLU A 346 -6.12 13.03 -28.06
C GLU A 346 -7.49 12.41 -28.38
N PRO A 347 -7.81 12.18 -29.66
CA PRO A 347 -9.13 11.68 -30.07
C PRO A 347 -9.50 10.32 -29.50
N ASP A 348 -8.52 9.40 -29.40
CA ASP A 348 -8.76 8.02 -28.96
C ASP A 348 -9.15 7.93 -27.49
N SER A 349 -8.59 8.80 -26.67
CA SER A 349 -8.90 8.91 -25.24
C SER A 349 -9.97 9.96 -24.90
N GLU A 350 -10.37 10.79 -25.88
CA GLU A 350 -11.25 11.97 -25.70
C GLU A 350 -10.69 12.94 -24.64
N THR A 351 -9.37 12.99 -24.44
CA THR A 351 -8.74 13.82 -23.43
C THR A 351 -7.98 15.01 -24.00
N THR A 352 -7.87 16.06 -23.21
CA THR A 352 -7.16 17.28 -23.56
C THR A 352 -6.17 17.63 -22.47
N TYR A 353 -4.92 17.84 -22.87
CA TYR A 353 -3.84 18.32 -22.00
C TYR A 353 -3.53 19.78 -22.34
N PHE A 354 -3.30 20.60 -21.31
CA PHE A 354 -2.84 21.97 -21.46
C PHE A 354 -2.07 22.43 -20.22
N VAL A 355 -1.21 23.43 -20.43
CA VAL A 355 -0.39 24.05 -19.40
C VAL A 355 -0.76 25.54 -19.30
N TYR A 356 -0.80 26.08 -18.09
CA TYR A 356 -1.11 27.48 -17.84
C TYR A 356 -0.21 28.06 -16.74
N PRO A 357 0.12 29.38 -16.81
CA PRO A 357 0.88 30.04 -15.76
C PRO A 357 0.01 30.21 -14.50
N ALA A 358 0.57 29.93 -13.33
CA ALA A 358 -0.02 30.26 -12.04
C ALA A 358 0.43 31.67 -11.62
N GLY A 359 -0.51 32.52 -11.22
CA GLY A 359 -0.27 33.89 -10.81
C GLY A 359 -0.56 34.15 -9.33
N GLU A 360 -0.67 35.41 -8.95
CA GLU A 360 -1.03 35.84 -7.58
C GLU A 360 -2.50 35.58 -7.26
N THR A 361 -3.36 35.55 -8.29
CA THR A 361 -4.78 35.21 -8.13
C THR A 361 -5.09 33.82 -8.64
N ASP A 362 -6.19 33.26 -8.14
CA ASP A 362 -6.70 31.98 -8.63
C ASP A 362 -6.93 32.00 -10.14
N ALA A 363 -6.44 30.99 -10.84
CA ALA A 363 -6.64 30.85 -12.27
C ALA A 363 -8.09 30.44 -12.57
N LYS A 364 -8.77 31.18 -13.45
CA LYS A 364 -10.09 30.82 -13.97
C LYS A 364 -9.91 30.20 -15.34
N VAL A 365 -10.21 28.92 -15.45
CA VAL A 365 -10.10 28.17 -16.71
C VAL A 365 -11.46 28.00 -17.34
N SER A 366 -11.51 28.22 -18.65
CA SER A 366 -12.70 28.03 -19.49
C SER A 366 -12.33 27.19 -20.72
N VAL A 367 -12.92 26.03 -20.85
CA VAL A 367 -12.77 25.13 -22.00
C VAL A 367 -14.08 25.11 -22.75
N SER A 368 -14.11 25.55 -24.00
CA SER A 368 -15.30 25.50 -24.87
C SER A 368 -15.21 24.30 -25.84
N PHE A 369 -16.32 23.62 -26.10
CA PHE A 369 -16.43 22.45 -26.97
C PHE A 369 -17.73 22.35 -27.73
#